data_8f9c622119777f641128e57c3c2ace4e
#
_entry.id   8f9c622119777f641128e57c3c2ace4e
#
_cell.length_a   1.000
_cell.length_b   1.000
_cell.length_c   1.000
_cell.angle_alpha   90.00
_cell.angle_beta   90.00
_cell.angle_gamma   90.00
#
_symmetry.space_group_name_H-M   'P 1'
#
loop_
_entity.id
_entity.type
_entity.pdbx_description
1 polymer ?
#
loop_
_entity_poly.entity_id
_entity_poly.type
_entity_poly.pdbx_seq_one_letter_code
_entity_poly.pdbx_strand_id
1 'polypeptide(L)'
;MSHLFSKENIDFTHEPLFLGSGRNVARLDLNIEQHIQKQVDDALGLMWFATDFTFGGDAKDYFKMDEKLSRLYLKNLKFQTLLDSVAARSVVEVFIPITTNPQLENWWLQHGFFEGCVHSKTYAEIIKTLPLNAKEVFDDIMINEN
;
A
#
# COMPACT_ATOMS: atom_id res chain seq x y z
N MET A 1 -12.48 13.86 -17.36
CA MET A 1 -11.67 12.64 -17.63
C MET A 1 -10.23 12.99 -17.32
N SER A 2 -9.58 12.27 -16.44
CA SER A 2 -8.16 12.45 -16.20
C SER A 2 -7.41 12.02 -17.47
N HIS A 3 -6.83 12.94 -18.18
CA HIS A 3 -5.94 12.61 -19.29
C HIS A 3 -4.69 11.96 -18.70
N LEU A 4 -4.36 10.75 -19.12
CA LEU A 4 -3.14 10.03 -18.71
C LEU A 4 -1.88 10.85 -19.04
N PHE A 5 -1.96 11.69 -20.06
CA PHE A 5 -0.87 12.51 -20.50
C PHE A 5 -1.39 13.78 -21.20
N SER A 6 -0.93 14.95 -20.75
CA SER A 6 -1.14 16.22 -21.44
C SER A 6 0.03 16.50 -22.38
N LYS A 7 -0.28 17.03 -23.57
CA LYS A 7 0.73 17.52 -24.53
C LYS A 7 1.11 18.99 -24.29
N GLU A 8 0.44 19.63 -23.34
CA GLU A 8 0.70 21.02 -22.99
C GLU A 8 2.02 21.15 -22.22
N ASN A 9 2.66 22.29 -22.34
CA ASN A 9 3.81 22.64 -21.53
C ASN A 9 3.29 23.07 -20.15
N ILE A 10 3.49 22.24 -19.14
CA ILE A 10 3.03 22.48 -17.77
C ILE A 10 4.22 22.98 -16.95
N ASP A 11 4.07 24.13 -16.33
CA ASP A 11 5.03 24.66 -15.36
C ASP A 11 4.68 24.16 -13.96
N PHE A 12 5.18 23.00 -13.61
CA PHE A 12 4.91 22.38 -12.30
C PHE A 12 5.37 23.21 -11.09
N THR A 13 6.23 24.24 -11.29
CA THR A 13 6.66 25.12 -10.19
C THR A 13 5.55 26.03 -9.70
N HIS A 14 4.50 26.21 -10.49
CA HIS A 14 3.33 27.05 -10.20
C HIS A 14 2.03 26.25 -10.10
N GLU A 15 2.07 24.95 -10.38
CA GLU A 15 0.89 24.08 -10.25
C GLU A 15 0.60 23.72 -8.79
N PRO A 16 -0.67 23.61 -8.41
CA PRO A 16 -1.03 23.07 -7.09
C PRO A 16 -0.70 21.58 -7.01
N LEU A 17 -0.57 21.06 -5.79
CA LEU A 17 -0.32 19.62 -5.57
C LEU A 17 -1.42 18.73 -6.16
N PHE A 18 -2.65 19.20 -6.14
CA PHE A 18 -3.84 18.51 -6.64
C PHE A 18 -4.68 19.40 -7.55
N LEU A 19 -5.41 18.77 -8.47
CA LEU A 19 -6.43 19.42 -9.32
C LEU A 19 -5.91 20.57 -10.18
N GLY A 20 -4.62 20.55 -10.56
CA GLY A 20 -4.03 21.50 -11.48
C GLY A 20 -4.33 21.22 -12.95
N SER A 21 -3.53 21.81 -13.84
CA SER A 21 -3.78 21.81 -15.29
C SER A 21 -3.67 20.43 -15.96
N GLY A 22 -2.95 19.49 -15.35
CA GLY A 22 -2.83 18.15 -15.90
C GLY A 22 -1.50 17.47 -15.54
N ARG A 23 -1.24 16.36 -16.21
CA ARG A 23 -0.02 15.57 -16.02
C ARG A 23 0.66 15.31 -17.37
N ASN A 24 1.97 15.39 -17.40
CA ASN A 24 2.78 14.97 -18.53
C ASN A 24 3.98 14.13 -18.06
N VAL A 25 5.17 14.34 -18.58
CA VAL A 25 6.37 13.64 -18.11
C VAL A 25 6.60 13.93 -16.62
N ALA A 26 6.87 12.89 -15.83
CA ALA A 26 7.19 13.05 -14.41
C ALA A 26 8.50 13.83 -14.24
N ARG A 27 8.38 15.12 -13.99
CA ARG A 27 9.49 16.08 -13.89
C ARG A 27 10.13 16.04 -12.50
N LEU A 28 10.69 14.88 -12.14
CA LEU A 28 11.41 14.67 -10.86
C LEU A 28 12.74 15.45 -10.80
N ASP A 29 13.24 15.90 -11.95
CA ASP A 29 14.40 16.77 -12.09
C ASP A 29 14.18 18.16 -11.50
N LEU A 30 12.94 18.65 -11.43
CA LEU A 30 12.62 19.98 -10.91
C LEU A 30 12.74 20.12 -9.39
N ASN A 31 12.66 19.00 -8.67
CA ASN A 31 12.83 18.95 -7.22
C ASN A 31 12.02 20.02 -6.45
N ILE A 32 10.76 20.19 -6.82
CA ILE A 32 9.87 21.23 -6.29
C ILE A 32 9.54 20.94 -4.82
N GLU A 33 9.20 19.69 -4.52
CA GLU A 33 8.81 19.23 -3.18
C GLU A 33 9.88 18.30 -2.60
N GLN A 34 11.01 18.87 -2.20
CA GLN A 34 12.19 18.13 -1.72
C GLN A 34 11.87 17.19 -0.55
N HIS A 35 10.98 17.62 0.34
CA HIS A 35 10.60 16.79 1.50
C HIS A 35 9.78 15.56 1.10
N ILE A 36 8.93 15.66 0.08
CA ILE A 36 8.18 14.52 -0.47
C ILE A 36 9.14 13.57 -1.17
N GLN A 37 10.04 14.11 -2.02
CA GLN A 37 11.03 13.27 -2.69
C GLN A 37 11.91 12.53 -1.69
N LYS A 38 12.36 13.21 -0.63
CA LYS A 38 13.14 12.56 0.42
C LYS A 38 12.36 11.41 1.09
N GLN A 39 11.06 11.57 1.34
CA GLN A 39 10.24 10.48 1.90
C GLN A 39 10.16 9.28 0.97
N VAL A 40 10.05 9.51 -0.35
CA VAL A 40 10.08 8.43 -1.35
C VAL A 40 11.41 7.69 -1.30
N ASP A 41 12.53 8.43 -1.31
CA ASP A 41 13.87 7.83 -1.30
C ASP A 41 14.12 7.05 0.00
N ASP A 42 13.73 7.59 1.14
CA ASP A 42 13.82 6.92 2.44
C ASP A 42 12.97 5.63 2.46
N ALA A 43 11.73 5.68 1.95
CA ALA A 43 10.83 4.52 1.90
C ALA A 43 11.36 3.43 0.95
N LEU A 44 11.90 3.81 -0.21
CA LEU A 44 12.54 2.86 -1.13
C LEU A 44 13.77 2.20 -0.51
N GLY A 45 14.55 2.95 0.28
CA GLY A 45 15.71 2.42 1.00
C GLY A 45 15.36 1.46 2.15
N LEU A 46 14.13 1.52 2.65
CA LEU A 46 13.61 0.65 3.72
C LEU A 46 12.69 -0.47 3.18
N MET A 47 12.60 -0.62 1.86
CA MET A 47 11.70 -1.60 1.25
C MET A 47 12.10 -3.02 1.62
N TRP A 48 11.11 -3.84 1.92
CA TRP A 48 11.22 -5.25 2.23
C TRP A 48 10.15 -6.05 1.49
N PHE A 49 10.30 -7.37 1.39
CA PHE A 49 9.36 -8.26 0.72
C PHE A 49 9.04 -9.46 1.62
N ALA A 50 7.91 -10.10 1.39
CA ALA A 50 7.52 -11.31 2.11
C ALA A 50 8.60 -12.41 2.05
N THR A 51 9.40 -12.43 0.98
CA THR A 51 10.51 -13.37 0.79
C THR A 51 11.70 -13.14 1.70
N ASP A 52 11.79 -11.97 2.33
CA ASP A 52 12.87 -11.64 3.28
C ASP A 52 12.64 -12.26 4.67
N PHE A 53 11.46 -12.86 4.89
CA PHE A 53 11.06 -13.47 6.15
C PHE A 53 10.81 -14.97 6.00
N THR A 54 11.06 -15.72 7.07
CA THR A 54 10.72 -17.13 7.17
C THR A 54 9.59 -17.32 8.17
N PHE A 55 8.39 -17.65 7.68
CA PHE A 55 7.20 -17.86 8.51
C PHE A 55 7.06 -19.28 9.07
N GLY A 56 8.05 -20.17 8.82
CA GLY A 56 7.95 -21.59 9.17
C GLY A 56 7.86 -21.91 10.68
N GLY A 57 8.21 -20.94 11.54
CA GLY A 57 8.05 -21.06 13.00
C GLY A 57 6.67 -20.64 13.52
N ASP A 58 5.96 -19.81 12.76
CA ASP A 58 4.77 -19.08 13.21
C ASP A 58 3.60 -20.02 13.58
N ALA A 59 3.44 -21.14 12.86
CA ALA A 59 2.44 -22.13 13.19
C ALA A 59 2.65 -22.71 14.61
N LYS A 60 3.91 -22.98 15.02
CA LYS A 60 4.23 -23.49 16.34
C LYS A 60 3.97 -22.45 17.42
N ASP A 61 4.25 -21.20 17.14
CA ASP A 61 4.04 -20.12 18.10
C ASP A 61 2.56 -19.76 18.22
N TYR A 62 1.80 -19.83 17.13
CA TYR A 62 0.34 -19.69 17.14
C TYR A 62 -0.33 -20.75 18.04
N PHE A 63 0.11 -22.01 17.99
CA PHE A 63 -0.40 -23.08 18.87
C PHE A 63 -0.09 -22.88 20.36
N LYS A 64 0.93 -22.09 20.71
CA LYS A 64 1.26 -21.76 22.10
C LYS A 64 0.44 -20.60 22.65
N MET A 65 -0.21 -19.85 21.79
CA MET A 65 -1.06 -18.73 22.21
C MET A 65 -2.30 -19.28 22.93
N ASP A 66 -2.72 -18.60 23.98
CA ASP A 66 -4.05 -18.85 24.54
C ASP A 66 -5.15 -18.46 23.55
N GLU A 67 -6.37 -18.93 23.79
CA GLU A 67 -7.49 -18.70 22.88
C GLU A 67 -7.79 -17.22 22.65
N LYS A 68 -7.64 -16.38 23.67
CA LYS A 68 -7.90 -14.95 23.58
C LYS A 68 -6.86 -14.25 22.71
N LEU A 69 -5.59 -14.60 22.88
CA LEU A 69 -4.48 -14.04 22.14
C LEU A 69 -4.52 -14.46 20.66
N SER A 70 -4.72 -15.76 20.40
CA SER A 70 -4.80 -16.28 19.03
C SER A 70 -5.98 -15.66 18.25
N ARG A 71 -7.13 -15.47 18.91
CA ARG A 71 -8.28 -14.81 18.33
C ARG A 71 -8.02 -13.32 18.05
N LEU A 72 -7.35 -12.61 18.96
CA LEU A 72 -6.97 -11.22 18.74
C LEU A 72 -5.98 -11.08 17.58
N TYR A 73 -4.97 -11.93 17.53
CA TYR A 73 -3.99 -11.96 16.46
C TYR A 73 -4.64 -12.18 15.09
N LEU A 74 -5.53 -13.17 14.99
CA LEU A 74 -6.24 -13.44 13.75
C LEU A 74 -7.17 -12.29 13.33
N LYS A 75 -7.88 -11.67 14.26
CA LYS A 75 -8.68 -10.48 13.99
C LYS A 75 -7.84 -9.32 13.45
N ASN A 76 -6.66 -9.10 14.03
CA ASN A 76 -5.75 -8.07 13.56
C ASN A 76 -5.26 -8.35 12.13
N LEU A 77 -4.87 -9.59 11.83
CA LEU A 77 -4.46 -9.96 10.46
C LEU A 77 -5.59 -9.76 9.44
N LYS A 78 -6.82 -10.13 9.78
CA LYS A 78 -8.00 -9.89 8.92
C LYS A 78 -8.22 -8.40 8.68
N PHE A 79 -8.16 -7.60 9.75
CA PHE A 79 -8.33 -6.16 9.67
C PHE A 79 -7.25 -5.50 8.79
N GLN A 80 -5.98 -5.86 8.98
CA GLN A 80 -4.87 -5.34 8.17
C GLN A 80 -5.04 -5.72 6.69
N THR A 81 -5.38 -6.98 6.42
CA THR A 81 -5.61 -7.46 5.04
C THR A 81 -6.71 -6.66 4.34
N LEU A 82 -7.81 -6.37 5.02
CA LEU A 82 -8.90 -5.54 4.49
C LEU A 82 -8.44 -4.09 4.28
N LEU A 83 -7.82 -3.51 5.30
CA LEU A 83 -7.39 -2.11 5.29
C LEU A 83 -6.42 -1.82 4.13
N ASP A 84 -5.39 -2.64 3.97
CA ASP A 84 -4.38 -2.45 2.94
C ASP A 84 -4.94 -2.67 1.53
N SER A 85 -5.91 -3.58 1.39
CA SER A 85 -6.64 -3.75 0.14
C SER A 85 -7.44 -2.50 -0.26
N VAL A 86 -8.05 -1.82 0.72
CA VAL A 86 -8.77 -0.55 0.50
C VAL A 86 -7.78 0.58 0.27
N ALA A 87 -6.72 0.67 1.07
CA ALA A 87 -5.71 1.71 0.98
C ALA A 87 -5.04 1.73 -0.41
N ALA A 88 -4.57 0.57 -0.88
CA ALA A 88 -3.95 0.45 -2.20
C ALA A 88 -4.87 0.94 -3.34
N ARG A 89 -6.16 0.53 -3.32
CA ARG A 89 -7.13 0.97 -4.33
C ARG A 89 -7.45 2.46 -4.22
N SER A 90 -7.59 2.98 -3.00
CA SER A 90 -7.84 4.41 -2.77
C SER A 90 -6.73 5.28 -3.34
N VAL A 91 -5.47 4.85 -3.21
CA VAL A 91 -4.33 5.54 -3.81
C VAL A 91 -4.47 5.60 -5.32
N VAL A 92 -4.73 4.47 -5.98
CA VAL A 92 -4.77 4.38 -7.44
C VAL A 92 -6.02 5.06 -8.03
N GLU A 93 -7.18 4.86 -7.42
CA GLU A 93 -8.45 5.29 -7.99
C GLU A 93 -8.87 6.71 -7.59
N VAL A 94 -8.37 7.21 -6.44
CA VAL A 94 -8.79 8.51 -5.89
C VAL A 94 -7.64 9.51 -5.92
N PHE A 95 -6.50 9.20 -5.30
CA PHE A 95 -5.44 10.19 -5.12
C PHE A 95 -4.59 10.41 -6.37
N ILE A 96 -4.16 9.37 -7.06
CA ILE A 96 -3.37 9.51 -8.29
C ILE A 96 -4.11 10.32 -9.36
N PRO A 97 -5.41 10.07 -9.64
CA PRO A 97 -6.13 10.82 -10.69
C PRO A 97 -6.25 12.32 -10.45
N ILE A 98 -6.19 12.78 -9.22
CA ILE A 98 -6.31 14.21 -8.87
C ILE A 98 -4.96 14.87 -8.58
N THR A 99 -3.87 14.10 -8.50
CA THR A 99 -2.54 14.62 -8.20
C THR A 99 -1.93 15.27 -9.44
N THR A 100 -1.39 16.48 -9.27
CA THR A 100 -0.71 17.24 -10.31
C THR A 100 0.81 17.24 -10.12
N ASN A 101 1.27 17.35 -8.88
CA ASN A 101 2.69 17.42 -8.57
C ASN A 101 3.38 16.06 -8.80
N PRO A 102 4.49 16.00 -9.58
CA PRO A 102 5.15 14.74 -9.95
C PRO A 102 5.84 14.04 -8.77
N GLN A 103 6.37 14.75 -7.77
CA GLN A 103 6.94 14.13 -6.57
C GLN A 103 5.85 13.48 -5.72
N LEU A 104 4.70 14.15 -5.58
CA LEU A 104 3.56 13.60 -4.87
C LEU A 104 2.95 12.40 -5.61
N GLU A 105 2.89 12.43 -6.94
CA GLU A 105 2.45 11.27 -7.73
C GLU A 105 3.40 10.09 -7.51
N ASN A 106 4.71 10.32 -7.50
CA ASN A 106 5.70 9.28 -7.22
C ASN A 106 5.54 8.68 -5.81
N TRP A 107 5.26 9.53 -4.81
CA TRP A 107 4.96 9.09 -3.45
C TRP A 107 3.73 8.19 -3.39
N TRP A 108 2.64 8.57 -4.08
CA TRP A 108 1.42 7.74 -4.15
C TRP A 108 1.66 6.41 -4.85
N LEU A 109 2.41 6.39 -5.95
CA LEU A 109 2.72 5.16 -6.68
C LEU A 109 3.52 4.18 -5.81
N GLN A 110 4.52 4.68 -5.10
CA GLN A 110 5.31 3.88 -4.17
C GLN A 110 4.45 3.35 -3.02
N HIS A 111 3.62 4.21 -2.41
CA HIS A 111 2.74 3.83 -1.30
C HIS A 111 1.70 2.80 -1.74
N GLY A 112 1.02 3.02 -2.85
CA GLY A 112 0.04 2.06 -3.39
C GLY A 112 0.65 0.71 -3.75
N PHE A 113 1.88 0.70 -4.26
CA PHE A 113 2.63 -0.53 -4.49
C PHE A 113 2.93 -1.25 -3.17
N PHE A 114 3.37 -0.54 -2.15
CA PHE A 114 3.71 -1.12 -0.86
C PHE A 114 2.49 -1.77 -0.20
N GLU A 115 1.37 -1.06 -0.12
CA GLU A 115 0.12 -1.57 0.44
C GLU A 115 -0.43 -2.78 -0.35
N GLY A 116 -0.51 -2.65 -1.68
CA GLY A 116 -1.14 -3.66 -2.52
C GLY A 116 -0.28 -4.88 -2.81
N CYS A 117 1.03 -4.71 -2.96
CA CYS A 117 1.93 -5.78 -3.39
C CYS A 117 2.79 -6.35 -2.28
N VAL A 118 3.21 -5.53 -1.30
CA VAL A 118 4.11 -5.98 -0.24
C VAL A 118 3.32 -6.42 0.99
N HIS A 119 2.55 -5.54 1.58
CA HIS A 119 1.76 -5.83 2.77
C HIS A 119 0.72 -6.91 2.53
N SER A 120 -0.15 -6.74 1.54
CA SER A 120 -1.22 -7.70 1.24
C SER A 120 -0.67 -9.10 0.95
N LYS A 121 0.46 -9.19 0.22
CA LYS A 121 1.12 -10.48 -0.02
C LYS A 121 1.69 -11.08 1.26
N THR A 122 2.28 -10.26 2.11
CA THR A 122 2.87 -10.72 3.38
C THR A 122 1.82 -11.27 4.32
N TYR A 123 0.68 -10.59 4.49
CA TYR A 123 -0.43 -11.11 5.29
C TYR A 123 -0.98 -12.42 4.73
N ALA A 124 -1.08 -12.53 3.41
CA ALA A 124 -1.50 -13.78 2.79
C ALA A 124 -0.52 -14.92 3.09
N GLU A 125 0.79 -14.68 3.03
CA GLU A 125 1.78 -15.70 3.39
C GLU A 125 1.73 -16.06 4.88
N ILE A 126 1.58 -15.09 5.79
CA ILE A 126 1.39 -15.36 7.20
C ILE A 126 0.15 -16.24 7.43
N ILE A 127 -1.01 -15.86 6.88
CA ILE A 127 -2.26 -16.60 7.04
C ILE A 127 -2.14 -18.05 6.53
N LYS A 128 -1.45 -18.26 5.39
CA LYS A 128 -1.22 -19.60 4.83
C LYS A 128 -0.34 -20.49 5.71
N THR A 129 0.55 -19.91 6.50
CA THR A 129 1.44 -20.67 7.41
C THR A 129 0.78 -21.03 8.73
N LEU A 130 -0.31 -20.36 9.09
CA LEU A 130 -1.06 -20.70 10.30
C LEU A 130 -1.80 -22.05 10.12
N PRO A 131 -2.03 -22.79 11.23
CA PRO A 131 -2.73 -24.07 11.19
C PRO A 131 -4.26 -23.88 11.05
N LEU A 132 -4.65 -23.09 10.06
CA LEU A 132 -6.02 -22.69 9.77
C LEU A 132 -6.33 -22.94 8.28
N ASN A 133 -7.61 -23.01 7.95
CA ASN A 133 -8.02 -23.01 6.55
C ASN A 133 -7.94 -21.57 6.01
N ALA A 134 -6.89 -21.26 5.27
CA ALA A 134 -6.66 -19.91 4.75
C ALA A 134 -7.86 -19.39 3.93
N LYS A 135 -8.52 -20.26 3.13
CA LYS A 135 -9.70 -19.86 2.37
C LYS A 135 -10.83 -19.37 3.29
N GLU A 136 -11.12 -20.10 4.34
CA GLU A 136 -12.16 -19.70 5.31
C GLU A 136 -11.79 -18.40 6.02
N VAL A 137 -10.51 -18.20 6.35
CA VAL A 137 -10.04 -16.93 6.94
C VAL A 137 -10.29 -15.75 6.01
N PHE A 138 -9.99 -15.89 4.71
CA PHE A 138 -10.24 -14.83 3.72
C PHE A 138 -11.73 -14.60 3.45
N ASP A 139 -12.52 -15.67 3.33
CA ASP A 139 -13.97 -15.56 3.15
C ASP A 139 -14.64 -14.82 4.33
N ASP A 140 -14.16 -15.06 5.56
CA ASP A 140 -14.69 -14.45 6.77
C ASP A 140 -14.34 -12.94 6.91
N ILE A 141 -13.30 -12.45 6.24
CA ILE A 141 -12.99 -11.00 6.20
C ILE A 141 -14.19 -10.21 5.65
N MET A 142 -14.86 -10.75 4.63
CA MET A 142 -15.96 -10.07 3.94
C MET A 142 -17.32 -10.20 4.65
N ILE A 143 -17.47 -11.16 5.56
CA ILE A 143 -18.76 -11.48 6.21
C ILE A 143 -18.91 -10.73 7.55
N ASN A 144 -17.80 -10.48 8.25
CA ASN A 144 -17.81 -9.97 9.63
C ASN A 144 -17.44 -8.49 9.72
N GLU A 145 -17.99 -7.65 8.87
CA GLU A 145 -17.88 -6.17 8.96
C GLU A 145 -18.76 -5.56 10.10
N ASN A 146 -19.15 -6.35 11.12
CA ASN A 146 -19.91 -5.85 12.26
C ASN A 146 -19.14 -5.96 13.58
#